data_d5e9e179c3a6e1a8984b2987bde8ede0
#
_entry.id   d5e9e179c3a6e1a8984b2987bde8ede0
#
_cell.length_a   1.000
_cell.length_b   1.000
_cell.length_c   1.000
_cell.angle_alpha   90.00
_cell.angle_beta   90.00
_cell.angle_gamma   90.00
#
_symmetry.space_group_name_H-M   'P 1'
#
loop_
_entity.id
_entity.type
_entity.pdbx_description
1 polymer ?
#
loop_
_entity_poly.entity_id
_entity_poly.type
_entity_poly.pdbx_seq_one_letter_code
_entity_poly.pdbx_strand_id
1 'polypeptide(L)'
;ANLSGASAILLIAAAITKEESLRFTKLANQLKMDVLLELHDESETDYITPLNSVIGINNRNLGSFVTDLQKSFHMAKLLPQDAVWVSESGISDANIVRELRDVGYKGFLIGEYFMKSGNPEGNLKRFIQQIVAP
;
A
#
# COMPACT_ATOMS: atom_id res chain seq x y z
N ALA A 1 -12.69 6.44 -4.64
CA ALA A 1 -13.39 5.37 -5.34
C ALA A 1 -14.28 4.62 -4.37
N ASN A 2 -15.42 4.24 -4.84
CA ASN A 2 -16.35 3.46 -4.06
C ASN A 2 -16.10 1.97 -4.32
N LEU A 3 -15.61 1.27 -3.32
CA LEU A 3 -15.30 -0.16 -3.45
C LEU A 3 -16.52 -1.04 -3.21
N SER A 4 -17.67 -0.46 -2.87
CA SER A 4 -18.89 -1.20 -2.58
C SER A 4 -19.38 -1.93 -3.84
N GLY A 5 -19.28 -3.24 -3.85
CA GLY A 5 -19.66 -4.07 -5.00
C GLY A 5 -18.75 -3.95 -6.21
N ALA A 6 -17.69 -3.17 -6.12
CA ALA A 6 -16.72 -3.02 -7.21
C ALA A 6 -15.58 -4.01 -7.06
N SER A 7 -15.00 -4.40 -8.18
CA SER A 7 -13.77 -5.17 -8.19
C SER A 7 -12.57 -4.24 -8.18
N ALA A 8 -11.47 -4.71 -7.62
CA ALA A 8 -10.21 -3.98 -7.63
C ALA A 8 -9.12 -4.90 -8.17
N ILE A 9 -8.11 -4.32 -8.82
CA ILE A 9 -6.96 -5.08 -9.30
C ILE A 9 -5.68 -4.54 -8.69
N LEU A 10 -4.72 -5.44 -8.50
CA LEU A 10 -3.39 -5.11 -8.03
C LEU A 10 -2.43 -5.17 -9.22
N LEU A 11 -1.77 -4.06 -9.49
CA LEU A 11 -0.71 -4.00 -10.51
C LEU A 11 0.63 -3.84 -9.78
N ILE A 12 1.53 -4.79 -10.01
CA ILE A 12 2.85 -4.78 -9.37
C ILE A 12 3.84 -4.27 -10.39
N ALA A 13 4.41 -3.09 -10.15
CA ALA A 13 5.31 -2.44 -11.09
C ALA A 13 6.49 -3.35 -11.46
N ALA A 14 7.03 -4.10 -10.51
CA ALA A 14 8.14 -5.00 -10.75
C ALA A 14 7.82 -6.14 -11.72
N ALA A 15 6.54 -6.44 -11.94
CA ALA A 15 6.10 -7.58 -12.75
C ALA A 15 5.64 -7.21 -14.17
N ILE A 16 5.47 -5.93 -14.47
CA ILE A 16 4.93 -5.48 -15.76
C ILE A 16 5.70 -4.25 -16.24
N THR A 17 5.57 -3.94 -17.53
CA THR A 17 6.17 -2.72 -18.09
C THR A 17 5.30 -1.50 -17.77
N LYS A 18 5.88 -0.30 -17.95
CA LYS A 18 5.12 0.94 -17.79
C LYS A 18 3.96 1.01 -18.77
N GLU A 19 4.17 0.59 -20.00
CA GLU A 19 3.15 0.57 -21.04
C GLU A 19 2.01 -0.37 -20.65
N GLU A 20 2.34 -1.55 -20.13
CA GLU A 20 1.33 -2.49 -19.65
C GLU A 20 0.56 -1.94 -18.46
N SER A 21 1.27 -1.31 -17.51
CA SER A 21 0.64 -0.70 -16.34
C SER A 21 -0.37 0.37 -16.76
N LEU A 22 0.02 1.25 -17.68
CA LEU A 22 -0.86 2.30 -18.18
C LEU A 22 -2.06 1.72 -18.91
N ARG A 23 -1.83 0.72 -19.77
CA ARG A 23 -2.90 0.08 -20.52
C ARG A 23 -3.90 -0.61 -19.61
N PHE A 24 -3.41 -1.35 -18.62
CA PHE A 24 -4.29 -2.05 -17.68
C PHE A 24 -5.05 -1.07 -16.78
N THR A 25 -4.40 0.02 -16.39
CA THR A 25 -5.07 1.06 -15.58
C THR A 25 -6.21 1.70 -16.35
N LYS A 26 -5.99 2.04 -17.63
CA LYS A 26 -7.03 2.59 -18.49
C LYS A 26 -8.19 1.62 -18.66
N LEU A 27 -7.88 0.35 -18.91
CA LEU A 27 -8.91 -0.68 -19.07
C LEU A 27 -9.72 -0.85 -17.79
N ALA A 28 -9.06 -0.90 -16.63
CA ALA A 28 -9.74 -1.01 -15.34
C ALA A 28 -10.67 0.18 -15.11
N ASN A 29 -10.22 1.39 -15.43
CA ASN A 29 -11.06 2.57 -15.29
C ASN A 29 -12.30 2.51 -16.18
N GLN A 30 -12.16 1.99 -17.39
CA GLN A 30 -13.31 1.79 -18.30
C GLN A 30 -14.30 0.79 -17.71
N LEU A 31 -13.82 -0.21 -17.00
CA LEU A 31 -14.64 -1.23 -16.37
C LEU A 31 -15.09 -0.84 -14.95
N LYS A 32 -14.78 0.39 -14.52
CA LYS A 32 -15.11 0.90 -13.20
C LYS A 32 -14.51 0.08 -12.07
N MET A 33 -13.31 -0.44 -12.30
CA MET A 33 -12.54 -1.15 -11.29
C MET A 33 -11.48 -0.23 -10.70
N ASP A 34 -11.22 -0.40 -9.42
CA ASP A 34 -10.13 0.32 -8.76
C ASP A 34 -8.80 -0.37 -9.03
N VAL A 35 -7.72 0.41 -9.02
CA VAL A 35 -6.37 -0.09 -9.24
C VAL A 35 -5.49 0.34 -8.08
N LEU A 36 -4.81 -0.64 -7.46
CA LEU A 36 -3.70 -0.36 -6.55
C LEU A 36 -2.41 -0.64 -7.32
N LEU A 37 -1.61 0.40 -7.50
CA LEU A 37 -0.29 0.28 -8.12
C LEU A 37 0.74 0.07 -7.02
N GLU A 38 1.35 -1.11 -6.97
CA GLU A 38 2.33 -1.47 -5.95
C GLU A 38 3.74 -1.21 -6.43
N LEU A 39 4.51 -0.48 -5.63
CA LEU A 39 5.90 -0.15 -5.89
C LEU A 39 6.80 -0.76 -4.82
N HIS A 40 8.00 -1.16 -5.21
CA HIS A 40 8.99 -1.74 -4.29
C HIS A 40 10.21 -0.85 -4.08
N ASP A 41 10.46 0.10 -4.96
CA ASP A 41 11.57 1.05 -4.75
C ASP A 41 11.37 2.33 -5.56
N GLU A 42 12.30 3.26 -5.32
CA GLU A 42 12.27 4.59 -5.92
C GLU A 42 12.32 4.57 -7.45
N SER A 43 13.00 3.58 -8.04
CA SER A 43 13.13 3.51 -9.51
C SER A 43 11.79 3.27 -10.19
N GLU A 44 10.79 2.79 -9.46
CA GLU A 44 9.47 2.49 -10.01
C GLU A 44 8.49 3.66 -9.95
N THR A 45 8.91 4.81 -9.41
CA THR A 45 8.00 5.96 -9.30
C THR A 45 7.56 6.49 -10.65
N ASP A 46 8.30 6.22 -11.71
CA ASP A 46 7.92 6.64 -13.07
C ASP A 46 6.76 5.82 -13.65
N TYR A 47 6.31 4.78 -12.96
CA TYR A 47 5.05 4.09 -13.31
C TYR A 47 3.82 4.93 -12.94
N ILE A 48 3.96 5.89 -12.03
CA ILE A 48 2.83 6.68 -11.52
C ILE A 48 2.36 7.66 -12.59
N THR A 49 1.06 7.68 -12.85
CA THR A 49 0.41 8.62 -13.76
C THR A 49 -0.76 9.28 -13.02
N PRO A 50 -1.34 10.37 -13.58
CA PRO A 50 -2.52 10.99 -12.96
C PRO A 50 -3.73 10.05 -12.84
N LEU A 51 -3.71 8.91 -13.54
CA LEU A 51 -4.78 7.91 -13.45
C LEU A 51 -4.65 7.01 -12.23
N ASN A 52 -3.48 7.00 -11.56
CA ASN A 52 -3.25 6.17 -10.39
C ASN A 52 -3.70 6.91 -9.13
N SER A 53 -4.82 6.49 -8.57
CA SER A 53 -5.40 7.11 -7.38
C SER A 53 -5.05 6.40 -6.09
N VAL A 54 -4.56 5.15 -6.16
CA VAL A 54 -4.13 4.37 -5.00
C VAL A 54 -2.76 3.77 -5.29
N ILE A 55 -1.79 4.09 -4.45
CA ILE A 55 -0.41 3.66 -4.62
C ILE A 55 0.03 2.93 -3.36
N GLY A 56 0.49 1.69 -3.52
CA GLY A 56 1.00 0.88 -2.43
C GLY A 56 2.52 0.84 -2.43
N ILE A 57 3.12 0.97 -1.27
CA ILE A 57 4.56 0.81 -1.09
C ILE A 57 4.78 -0.46 -0.30
N ASN A 58 5.42 -1.44 -0.93
CA ASN A 58 5.71 -2.71 -0.30
C ASN A 58 7.09 -2.64 0.38
N ASN A 59 7.09 -2.74 1.70
CA ASN A 59 8.30 -2.66 2.50
C ASN A 59 9.16 -3.92 2.40
N ARG A 60 8.62 -4.99 1.83
CA ARG A 60 9.37 -6.23 1.63
C ARG A 60 10.21 -6.12 0.36
N ASN A 61 11.49 -6.40 0.49
CA ASN A 61 12.40 -6.42 -0.63
C ASN A 61 12.17 -7.70 -1.46
N LEU A 62 12.02 -7.59 -2.77
CA LEU A 62 11.73 -8.73 -3.63
C LEU A 62 12.88 -9.73 -3.69
N GLY A 63 14.13 -9.26 -3.69
CA GLY A 63 15.29 -10.13 -3.80
C GLY A 63 15.61 -10.88 -2.52
N SER A 64 15.71 -10.18 -1.41
CA SER A 64 16.09 -10.74 -0.11
C SER A 64 14.92 -11.15 0.76
N PHE A 65 13.71 -10.68 0.42
CA PHE A 65 12.50 -10.80 1.24
C PHE A 65 12.62 -10.15 2.61
N VAL A 66 13.65 -9.34 2.82
CA VAL A 66 13.80 -8.55 4.05
C VAL A 66 12.83 -7.38 4.01
N THR A 67 12.18 -7.11 5.14
CA THR A 67 11.24 -6.00 5.28
C THR A 67 11.95 -4.80 5.89
N ASP A 68 11.78 -3.63 5.26
CA ASP A 68 12.36 -2.37 5.74
C ASP A 68 11.28 -1.29 5.72
N LEU A 69 10.80 -0.94 6.90
CA LEU A 69 9.75 0.08 7.05
C LEU A 69 10.22 1.47 6.66
N GLN A 70 11.52 1.74 6.67
CA GLN A 70 12.06 3.03 6.24
C GLN A 70 11.76 3.30 4.77
N LYS A 71 11.52 2.26 3.99
CA LYS A 71 11.14 2.43 2.58
C LYS A 71 9.88 3.29 2.45
N SER A 72 8.85 3.01 3.26
CA SER A 72 7.62 3.81 3.22
C SER A 72 7.87 5.27 3.60
N PHE A 73 8.74 5.54 4.57
CA PHE A 73 9.07 6.92 4.94
C PHE A 73 9.85 7.62 3.83
N HIS A 74 10.81 6.94 3.22
CA HIS A 74 11.57 7.49 2.11
C HIS A 74 10.67 7.77 0.91
N MET A 75 9.82 6.82 0.55
CA MET A 75 8.94 6.94 -0.61
C MET A 75 7.88 8.03 -0.43
N ALA A 76 7.50 8.35 0.81
CA ALA A 76 6.50 9.39 1.08
C ALA A 76 6.87 10.74 0.44
N LYS A 77 8.15 11.02 0.29
CA LYS A 77 8.64 12.26 -0.32
C LYS A 77 8.45 12.29 -1.83
N LEU A 78 8.21 11.14 -2.44
CA LEU A 78 8.18 10.97 -3.89
C LEU A 78 6.76 10.74 -4.43
N LEU A 79 5.79 10.55 -3.55
CA LEU A 79 4.43 10.17 -3.96
C LEU A 79 3.55 11.40 -4.17
N PRO A 80 2.60 11.34 -5.12
CA PRO A 80 1.71 12.47 -5.38
C PRO A 80 0.74 12.70 -4.23
N GLN A 81 0.52 13.95 -3.90
CA GLN A 81 -0.32 14.34 -2.76
C GLN A 81 -1.79 13.99 -2.96
N ASP A 82 -2.24 13.90 -4.20
CA ASP A 82 -3.64 13.64 -4.54
C ASP A 82 -3.99 12.16 -4.66
N ALA A 83 -3.02 11.27 -4.41
CA ALA A 83 -3.28 9.83 -4.39
C ALA A 83 -3.40 9.34 -2.94
N VAL A 84 -4.08 8.21 -2.77
CA VAL A 84 -4.12 7.50 -1.49
C VAL A 84 -2.92 6.57 -1.42
N TRP A 85 -2.14 6.66 -0.34
CA TRP A 85 -0.95 5.84 -0.17
C TRP A 85 -1.22 4.72 0.83
N VAL A 86 -0.76 3.52 0.48
CA VAL A 86 -0.90 2.32 1.31
C VAL A 86 0.49 1.78 1.61
N SER A 87 0.80 1.55 2.89
CA SER A 87 2.05 0.91 3.29
C SER A 87 1.80 -0.58 3.54
N GLU A 88 2.62 -1.44 2.95
CA GLU A 88 2.42 -2.88 2.95
C GLU A 88 3.64 -3.61 3.52
N SER A 89 3.37 -4.66 4.27
CA SER A 89 4.36 -5.59 4.83
C SER A 89 5.14 -5.05 6.02
N GLY A 90 5.36 -5.91 6.97
CA GLY A 90 6.23 -5.64 8.11
C GLY A 90 5.67 -4.73 9.18
N ILE A 91 4.40 -4.35 9.08
CA ILE A 91 3.77 -3.46 10.06
C ILE A 91 3.20 -4.32 11.19
N SER A 92 3.78 -4.16 12.39
CA SER A 92 3.36 -4.91 13.57
C SER A 92 3.30 -4.05 14.82
N ASP A 93 3.48 -2.74 14.69
CA ASP A 93 3.54 -1.80 15.80
C ASP A 93 2.61 -0.62 15.52
N ALA A 94 1.69 -0.36 16.45
CA ALA A 94 0.74 0.75 16.33
C ALA A 94 1.44 2.10 16.24
N ASN A 95 2.60 2.26 16.85
CA ASN A 95 3.36 3.50 16.77
C ASN A 95 3.86 3.77 15.35
N ILE A 96 4.28 2.72 14.65
CA ILE A 96 4.68 2.84 13.24
C ILE A 96 3.50 3.26 12.37
N VAL A 97 2.31 2.72 12.62
CA VAL A 97 1.12 3.13 11.88
C VAL A 97 0.84 4.62 12.08
N ARG A 98 0.96 5.13 13.31
CA ARG A 98 0.78 6.55 13.59
C ARG A 98 1.81 7.40 12.84
N GLU A 99 3.07 6.99 12.86
CA GLU A 99 4.14 7.72 12.16
C GLU A 99 3.92 7.72 10.65
N LEU A 100 3.53 6.58 10.07
CA LEU A 100 3.23 6.50 8.65
C LEU A 100 2.02 7.35 8.28
N ARG A 101 0.99 7.35 9.12
CA ARG A 101 -0.17 8.21 8.90
C ARG A 101 0.23 9.68 8.92
N ASP A 102 1.12 10.06 9.83
CA ASP A 102 1.57 11.45 9.95
C ASP A 102 2.32 11.93 8.71
N VAL A 103 3.01 11.04 7.99
CA VAL A 103 3.69 11.41 6.74
C VAL A 103 2.80 11.27 5.51
N GLY A 104 1.56 10.79 5.64
CA GLY A 104 0.59 10.83 4.56
C GLY A 104 -0.05 9.50 4.16
N TYR A 105 0.37 8.39 4.74
CA TYR A 105 -0.25 7.09 4.43
C TYR A 105 -1.64 7.01 5.04
N LYS A 106 -2.58 6.45 4.28
CA LYS A 106 -3.98 6.31 4.72
C LYS A 106 -4.46 4.87 4.76
N GLY A 107 -3.68 3.94 4.22
CA GLY A 107 -4.00 2.52 4.23
C GLY A 107 -2.80 1.69 4.66
N PHE A 108 -3.07 0.54 5.25
CA PHE A 108 -2.04 -0.34 5.79
C PHE A 108 -2.44 -1.79 5.59
N LEU A 109 -1.51 -2.63 5.09
CA LEU A 109 -1.71 -4.07 4.99
C LEU A 109 -0.86 -4.75 6.05
N ILE A 110 -1.50 -5.34 7.04
CA ILE A 110 -0.85 -5.93 8.22
C ILE A 110 -1.34 -7.34 8.53
N GLY A 111 -1.88 -8.04 7.53
CA GLY A 111 -2.45 -9.36 7.73
C GLY A 111 -1.47 -10.39 8.28
N GLU A 112 -0.21 -10.34 7.85
CA GLU A 112 0.79 -11.29 8.30
C GLU A 112 0.97 -11.27 9.83
N TYR A 113 1.01 -10.08 10.42
CA TYR A 113 1.14 -9.93 11.87
C TYR A 113 -0.01 -10.65 12.61
N PHE A 114 -1.23 -10.41 12.16
CA PHE A 114 -2.40 -11.00 12.84
C PHE A 114 -2.52 -12.50 12.59
N MET A 115 -2.12 -12.96 11.40
CA MET A 115 -2.19 -14.38 11.05
C MET A 115 -1.21 -15.25 11.80
N LYS A 116 -0.10 -14.69 12.26
CA LYS A 116 0.91 -15.42 13.04
C LYS A 116 0.50 -15.65 14.47
N SER A 117 -0.51 -14.96 14.97
CA SER A 117 -0.93 -15.05 16.34
C SER A 117 -1.98 -16.16 16.52
N GLY A 118 -2.13 -16.66 17.73
CA GLY A 118 -3.17 -17.62 18.06
C GLY A 118 -4.56 -17.00 18.19
N ASN A 119 -4.66 -15.67 18.15
CA ASN A 119 -5.91 -14.96 18.29
C ASN A 119 -5.91 -13.71 17.40
N PRO A 120 -6.08 -13.87 16.07
CA PRO A 120 -5.98 -12.72 15.16
C PRO A 120 -7.05 -11.66 15.42
N GLU A 121 -8.29 -12.05 15.76
CA GLU A 121 -9.35 -11.08 16.00
C GLU A 121 -9.06 -10.21 17.23
N GLY A 122 -8.65 -10.82 18.32
CA GLY A 122 -8.32 -10.08 19.54
C GLY A 122 -7.11 -9.17 19.37
N ASN A 123 -6.12 -9.62 18.62
CA ASN A 123 -4.95 -8.82 18.33
C ASN A 123 -5.29 -7.62 17.44
N LEU A 124 -6.18 -7.80 16.47
CA LEU A 124 -6.64 -6.71 15.63
C LEU A 124 -7.36 -5.65 16.46
N LYS A 125 -8.25 -6.07 17.36
CA LYS A 125 -8.97 -5.13 18.23
C LYS A 125 -8.02 -4.31 19.07
N ARG A 126 -7.02 -4.95 19.70
CA ARG A 126 -6.03 -4.25 20.52
C ARG A 126 -5.19 -3.30 19.69
N PHE A 127 -4.81 -3.71 18.49
CA PHE A 127 -4.01 -2.88 17.60
C PHE A 127 -4.77 -1.62 17.21
N ILE A 128 -6.05 -1.76 16.86
CA ILE A 128 -6.89 -0.62 16.50
C ILE A 128 -7.04 0.33 17.69
N GLN A 129 -7.25 -0.19 18.89
CA GLN A 129 -7.35 0.62 20.10
C GLN A 129 -6.09 1.44 20.34
N GLN A 130 -4.91 0.85 20.08
CA GLN A 130 -3.64 1.57 20.23
C GLN A 130 -3.49 2.68 19.19
N ILE A 131 -3.96 2.47 17.96
CA ILE A 131 -3.88 3.48 16.90
C ILE A 131 -4.76 4.68 17.21
N VAL A 132 -5.98 4.46 17.71
CA VAL A 132 -6.92 5.55 17.98
C VAL A 132 -6.73 6.21 19.33
N ALA A 133 -5.89 5.65 20.19
CA ALA A 133 -5.58 6.24 21.48
C ALA A 133 -4.85 7.58 21.30
N PRO A 134 -5.15 8.59 22.14
CA PRO A 134 -4.47 9.88 22.07
C PRO A 134 -2.99 9.77 22.43
#